data_a4c01774abec9dbcc96fb4cb72f1190b
#
_entry.id   a4c01774abec9dbcc96fb4cb72f1190b
#
_cell.length_a   1.000
_cell.length_b   1.000
_cell.length_c   1.000
_cell.angle_alpha   90.00
_cell.angle_beta   90.00
_cell.angle_gamma   90.00
#
_symmetry.space_group_name_H-M   'P 1'
#
loop_
_entity.id
_entity.type
_entity.pdbx_description
1 polymer ?
#
loop_
_entity_poly.entity_id
_entity_poly.type
_entity_poly.pdbx_seq_one_letter_code
_entity_poly.pdbx_strand_id
1 'polypeptide(L)'
;MDNTLPPLKRIAAIHDLSGLGKCSLTVALPVISATGVECACIPTAVLSTHTGEFTGWTFRDLSDDMLSIAHHWQRIGVRIDGVYSGYLASPEQAQLLAQTLDCIAAPDTLVVIDPVMADNGSYYSKIDDRMCAAFRRLLSRADVITPNVTEAALLAGLPYEPGTHS
;
A
#
# COMPACT_ATOMS: atom_id res chain seq x y z
N MET A 1 19.35 32.83 16.78
CA MET A 1 18.60 31.57 16.91
C MET A 1 18.03 31.30 15.52
N ASP A 2 18.55 30.27 14.87
CA ASP A 2 18.08 29.87 13.54
C ASP A 2 16.67 29.25 13.70
N ASN A 3 15.65 30.00 13.32
CA ASN A 3 14.25 29.65 13.50
C ASN A 3 13.71 28.90 12.27
N THR A 4 14.58 28.11 11.62
CA THR A 4 14.15 27.24 10.52
C THR A 4 13.39 26.06 11.10
N LEU A 5 12.09 25.97 10.80
CA LEU A 5 11.29 24.78 11.10
C LEU A 5 11.95 23.56 10.42
N PRO A 6 11.95 22.40 11.08
CA PRO A 6 12.45 21.19 10.43
C PRO A 6 11.69 20.95 9.12
N PRO A 7 12.34 20.38 8.10
CA PRO A 7 11.66 20.07 6.85
C PRO A 7 10.46 19.14 7.12
N LEU A 8 9.36 19.40 6.41
CA LEU A 8 8.15 18.60 6.52
C LEU A 8 8.47 17.14 6.20
N LYS A 9 8.05 16.23 7.08
CA LYS A 9 8.16 14.79 6.83
C LYS A 9 7.25 14.40 5.68
N ARG A 10 7.68 13.43 4.87
CA ARG A 10 6.94 12.99 3.69
C ARG A 10 6.75 11.48 3.68
N ILE A 11 5.50 11.04 3.49
CA ILE A 11 5.13 9.63 3.33
C ILE A 11 4.68 9.40 1.88
N ALA A 12 5.23 8.39 1.23
CA ALA A 12 4.73 7.88 -0.03
C ALA A 12 3.59 6.89 0.25
N ALA A 13 2.36 7.24 -0.14
CA ALA A 13 1.20 6.35 -0.08
C ALA A 13 1.04 5.64 -1.42
N ILE A 14 1.17 4.31 -1.43
CA ILE A 14 1.14 3.46 -2.62
C ILE A 14 -0.09 2.56 -2.55
N HIS A 15 -1.19 3.02 -3.12
CA HIS A 15 -2.52 2.39 -3.07
C HIS A 15 -3.30 2.66 -4.35
N ASP A 16 -4.42 1.97 -4.53
CA ASP A 16 -5.41 2.35 -5.54
C ASP A 16 -6.11 3.67 -5.17
N LEU A 17 -6.69 4.30 -6.18
CA LEU A 17 -7.57 5.44 -6.04
C LEU A 17 -9.01 5.01 -6.37
N SER A 18 -9.80 4.71 -5.35
CA SER A 18 -11.23 4.47 -5.48
C SER A 18 -12.02 5.79 -5.43
N GLY A 19 -12.73 6.14 -6.52
CA GLY A 19 -13.42 7.43 -6.67
C GLY A 19 -14.59 7.60 -5.70
N LEU A 20 -15.31 6.51 -5.39
CA LEU A 20 -16.38 6.47 -4.42
C LEU A 20 -16.09 5.40 -3.38
N GLY A 21 -16.37 5.72 -2.12
CA GLY A 21 -16.02 4.91 -0.97
C GLY A 21 -14.81 5.48 -0.24
N LYS A 22 -14.81 5.34 1.07
CA LYS A 22 -13.74 5.86 1.93
C LYS A 22 -12.70 4.78 2.17
N CYS A 23 -11.82 4.56 1.20
CA CYS A 23 -10.77 3.55 1.26
C CYS A 23 -9.53 3.98 0.48
N SER A 24 -8.44 3.26 0.64
CA SER A 24 -7.20 3.43 -0.13
C SER A 24 -6.69 4.89 -0.13
N LEU A 25 -6.28 5.47 -1.25
CA LEU A 25 -5.77 6.85 -1.30
C LEU A 25 -6.76 7.91 -0.83
N THR A 26 -8.07 7.70 -1.04
CA THR A 26 -9.09 8.67 -0.60
C THR A 26 -9.22 8.78 0.93
N VAL A 27 -8.66 7.82 1.68
CA VAL A 27 -8.51 7.84 3.14
C VAL A 27 -7.07 8.13 3.55
N ALA A 28 -6.10 7.44 2.98
CA ALA A 28 -4.70 7.58 3.38
C ALA A 28 -4.21 9.02 3.22
N LEU A 29 -4.51 9.66 2.08
CA LEU A 29 -4.08 11.04 1.80
C LEU A 29 -4.59 12.06 2.83
N PRO A 30 -5.89 12.19 3.09
CA PRO A 30 -6.37 13.17 4.08
C PRO A 30 -5.96 12.84 5.50
N VAL A 31 -5.92 11.56 5.89
CA VAL A 31 -5.54 11.16 7.24
C VAL A 31 -4.06 11.46 7.51
N ILE A 32 -3.15 11.07 6.62
CA ILE A 32 -1.73 11.38 6.73
C ILE A 32 -1.52 12.90 6.74
N SER A 33 -2.15 13.64 5.81
CA SER A 33 -2.02 15.09 5.75
C SER A 33 -2.51 15.78 7.02
N ALA A 34 -3.58 15.28 7.65
CA ALA A 34 -4.12 15.82 8.89
C ALA A 34 -3.16 15.69 10.08
N THR A 35 -2.17 14.78 10.02
CA THR A 35 -1.13 14.64 11.06
C THR A 35 0.02 15.64 10.89
N GLY A 36 -0.02 16.51 9.89
CA GLY A 36 1.04 17.47 9.58
C GLY A 36 2.20 16.88 8.78
N VAL A 37 1.97 15.76 8.09
CA VAL A 37 2.95 15.08 7.23
C VAL A 37 2.50 15.23 5.77
N GLU A 38 3.43 15.49 4.85
CA GLU A 38 3.13 15.52 3.42
C GLU A 38 2.85 14.10 2.92
N CYS A 39 1.69 13.88 2.30
CA CYS A 39 1.36 12.62 1.65
C CYS A 39 1.59 12.72 0.14
N ALA A 40 2.64 12.05 -0.35
CA ALA A 40 2.93 11.90 -1.77
C ALA A 40 2.31 10.59 -2.27
N CYS A 41 1.60 10.60 -3.40
CA CYS A 41 0.83 9.45 -3.86
C CYS A 41 1.46 8.79 -5.09
N ILE A 42 1.58 7.45 -5.04
CA ILE A 42 1.80 6.59 -6.21
C ILE A 42 0.54 5.73 -6.37
N PRO A 43 -0.39 6.08 -7.26
CA PRO A 43 -1.59 5.29 -7.48
C PRO A 43 -1.25 3.99 -8.23
N THR A 44 -1.76 2.84 -7.72
CA THR A 44 -1.58 1.53 -8.34
C THR A 44 -2.67 1.22 -9.37
N ALA A 45 -3.84 1.82 -9.17
CA ALA A 45 -4.99 1.72 -10.05
C ALA A 45 -5.95 2.88 -9.81
N VAL A 46 -6.85 3.14 -10.76
CA VAL A 46 -8.04 3.99 -10.55
C VAL A 46 -9.29 3.14 -10.71
N LEU A 47 -10.18 3.22 -9.73
CA LEU A 47 -11.47 2.55 -9.72
C LEU A 47 -12.60 3.58 -9.59
N SER A 48 -13.76 3.31 -10.22
CA SER A 48 -14.93 4.16 -10.01
C SER A 48 -15.47 4.10 -8.58
N THR A 49 -15.36 2.92 -7.94
CA THR A 49 -15.74 2.66 -6.54
C THR A 49 -14.82 1.61 -5.96
N HIS A 50 -14.79 1.43 -4.63
CA HIS A 50 -14.15 0.24 -4.06
C HIS A 50 -14.92 -1.04 -4.44
N THR A 51 -14.27 -2.19 -4.26
CA THR A 51 -14.76 -3.48 -4.76
C THR A 51 -15.57 -4.29 -3.75
N GLY A 52 -15.67 -3.86 -2.50
CA GLY A 52 -16.27 -4.63 -1.41
C GLY A 52 -17.80 -4.64 -1.43
N GLU A 53 -18.45 -3.49 -1.70
CA GLU A 53 -19.91 -3.33 -1.63
C GLU A 53 -20.55 -3.04 -2.99
N PHE A 54 -19.74 -2.67 -3.98
CA PHE A 54 -20.21 -2.26 -5.31
C PHE A 54 -19.90 -3.31 -6.37
N THR A 55 -20.75 -3.40 -7.37
CA THR A 55 -20.57 -4.25 -8.55
C THR A 55 -20.54 -3.41 -9.83
N GLY A 56 -19.94 -3.92 -10.90
CA GLY A 56 -19.89 -3.20 -12.18
C GLY A 56 -18.95 -2.00 -12.20
N TRP A 57 -18.01 -1.91 -11.25
CA TRP A 57 -17.02 -0.86 -11.16
C TRP A 57 -16.05 -0.87 -12.36
N THR A 58 -15.57 0.31 -12.74
CA THR A 58 -14.51 0.44 -13.75
C THR A 58 -13.14 0.32 -13.06
N PHE A 59 -12.15 -0.18 -13.82
CA PHE A 59 -10.79 -0.39 -13.34
C PHE A 59 -9.79 0.04 -14.40
N ARG A 60 -8.87 0.90 -14.01
CA ARG A 60 -7.70 1.27 -14.81
C ARG A 60 -6.44 0.91 -14.03
N ASP A 61 -5.68 -0.06 -14.56
CA ASP A 61 -4.37 -0.41 -14.05
C ASP A 61 -3.35 0.72 -14.28
N LEU A 62 -2.51 1.00 -13.30
CA LEU A 62 -1.45 2.01 -13.37
C LEU A 62 -0.07 1.41 -13.06
N SER A 63 0.10 0.11 -13.27
CA SER A 63 1.37 -0.59 -13.05
C SER A 63 2.54 0.07 -13.80
N ASP A 64 2.32 0.50 -15.04
CA ASP A 64 3.34 1.15 -15.88
C ASP A 64 3.78 2.53 -15.32
N ASP A 65 2.91 3.17 -14.54
CA ASP A 65 3.19 4.50 -13.97
C ASP A 65 3.98 4.42 -12.67
N MET A 66 3.87 3.33 -11.89
CA MET A 66 4.47 3.21 -10.56
C MET A 66 5.97 3.49 -10.55
N LEU A 67 6.74 2.79 -11.38
CA LEU A 67 8.19 2.99 -11.47
C LEU A 67 8.55 4.31 -12.16
N SER A 68 7.76 4.76 -13.11
CA SER A 68 7.98 6.04 -13.78
C SER A 68 7.91 7.21 -12.79
N ILE A 69 6.94 7.19 -11.87
CA ILE A 69 6.80 8.17 -10.78
C ILE A 69 8.00 8.05 -9.82
N ALA A 70 8.33 6.84 -9.36
CA ALA A 70 9.43 6.59 -8.44
C ALA A 70 10.78 7.09 -8.99
N HIS A 71 11.11 6.75 -10.24
CA HIS A 71 12.30 7.22 -10.92
C HIS A 71 12.33 8.73 -11.09
N HIS A 72 11.17 9.36 -11.35
CA HIS A 72 11.11 10.82 -11.42
C HIS A 72 11.46 11.43 -10.07
N TRP A 73 10.86 10.95 -8.98
CA TRP A 73 11.14 11.44 -7.62
C TRP A 73 12.61 11.26 -7.24
N GLN A 74 13.17 10.10 -7.58
CA GLN A 74 14.61 9.84 -7.37
C GLN A 74 15.49 10.87 -8.10
N ARG A 75 15.21 11.13 -9.39
CA ARG A 75 15.98 12.09 -10.20
C ARG A 75 15.94 13.51 -9.67
N ILE A 76 14.80 13.95 -9.12
CA ILE A 76 14.67 15.31 -8.55
C ILE A 76 15.03 15.37 -7.06
N GLY A 77 15.56 14.27 -6.49
CA GLY A 77 16.08 14.24 -5.13
C GLY A 77 15.00 14.35 -4.04
N VAL A 78 13.79 13.84 -4.31
CA VAL A 78 12.72 13.78 -3.28
C VAL A 78 13.15 12.84 -2.17
N ARG A 79 13.16 13.34 -0.92
CA ARG A 79 13.32 12.49 0.26
C ARG A 79 11.96 11.98 0.71
N ILE A 80 11.89 10.67 0.92
CA ILE A 80 10.75 9.97 1.49
C ILE A 80 11.13 9.46 2.88
N ASP A 81 10.41 9.87 3.91
CA ASP A 81 10.66 9.47 5.31
C ASP A 81 9.87 8.23 5.71
N GLY A 82 8.78 7.92 5.00
CA GLY A 82 8.01 6.69 5.20
C GLY A 82 7.29 6.26 3.93
N VAL A 83 7.00 4.98 3.82
CA VAL A 83 6.16 4.40 2.77
C VAL A 83 5.00 3.67 3.44
N TYR A 84 3.80 3.87 2.92
CA TYR A 84 2.61 3.12 3.31
C TYR A 84 1.96 2.53 2.06
N SER A 85 1.92 1.20 1.97
CA SER A 85 1.27 0.52 0.86
C SER A 85 0.07 -0.31 1.34
N GLY A 86 -0.92 -0.46 0.47
CA GLY A 86 -2.11 -1.26 0.73
C GLY A 86 -2.48 -2.14 -0.45
N TYR A 87 -3.71 -2.01 -0.96
CA TYR A 87 -4.22 -2.86 -2.03
C TYR A 87 -3.34 -2.82 -3.28
N LEU A 88 -2.99 -4.02 -3.74
CA LEU A 88 -2.30 -4.30 -5.00
C LEU A 88 -3.17 -5.23 -5.84
N ALA A 89 -3.33 -4.92 -7.12
CA ALA A 89 -4.25 -5.66 -7.99
C ALA A 89 -3.67 -6.99 -8.49
N SER A 90 -2.36 -7.19 -8.40
CA SER A 90 -1.71 -8.39 -8.92
C SER A 90 -0.36 -8.69 -8.24
N PRO A 91 0.14 -9.94 -8.34
CA PRO A 91 1.49 -10.29 -7.89
C PRO A 91 2.60 -9.48 -8.57
N GLU A 92 2.38 -9.05 -9.81
CA GLU A 92 3.29 -8.18 -10.56
C GLU A 92 3.40 -6.81 -9.91
N GLN A 93 2.30 -6.24 -9.43
CA GLN A 93 2.32 -4.99 -8.67
C GLN A 93 3.10 -5.12 -7.35
N ALA A 94 3.08 -6.29 -6.70
CA ALA A 94 3.93 -6.52 -5.53
C ALA A 94 5.43 -6.48 -5.87
N GLN A 95 5.82 -6.98 -7.05
CA GLN A 95 7.20 -6.85 -7.54
C GLN A 95 7.54 -5.39 -7.88
N LEU A 96 6.62 -4.66 -8.52
CA LEU A 96 6.79 -3.25 -8.82
C LEU A 96 6.91 -2.42 -7.53
N LEU A 97 6.16 -2.76 -6.48
CA LEU A 97 6.31 -2.12 -5.17
C LEU A 97 7.71 -2.34 -4.60
N ALA A 98 8.25 -3.57 -4.66
CA ALA A 98 9.62 -3.83 -4.22
C ALA A 98 10.65 -2.98 -4.98
N GLN A 99 10.52 -2.87 -6.30
CA GLN A 99 11.38 -2.02 -7.13
C GLN A 99 11.16 -0.53 -6.84
N THR A 100 9.93 -0.12 -6.56
CA THR A 100 9.62 1.26 -6.13
C THR A 100 10.34 1.59 -4.83
N LEU A 101 10.32 0.68 -3.85
CA LEU A 101 11.08 0.83 -2.60
C LEU A 101 12.59 0.98 -2.86
N ASP A 102 13.16 0.21 -3.80
CA ASP A 102 14.57 0.34 -4.19
C ASP A 102 14.91 1.73 -4.75
N CYS A 103 13.94 2.41 -5.36
CA CYS A 103 14.12 3.75 -5.92
C CYS A 103 13.99 4.87 -4.89
N ILE A 104 13.03 4.76 -3.96
CA ILE A 104 12.63 5.91 -3.13
C ILE A 104 12.95 5.76 -1.65
N ALA A 105 13.19 4.52 -1.14
CA ALA A 105 13.47 4.30 0.27
C ALA A 105 14.96 4.49 0.57
N ALA A 106 15.27 5.27 1.59
CA ALA A 106 16.58 5.38 2.22
C ALA A 106 16.69 4.38 3.39
N PRO A 107 17.89 4.14 3.95
CA PRO A 107 18.06 3.20 5.06
C PRO A 107 17.25 3.53 6.32
N ASP A 108 16.82 4.78 6.48
CA ASP A 108 16.01 5.29 7.59
C ASP A 108 14.55 5.54 7.21
N THR A 109 14.11 5.15 6.02
CA THR A 109 12.72 5.23 5.60
C THR A 109 11.91 4.14 6.28
N LEU A 110 10.86 4.51 7.03
CA LEU A 110 9.93 3.57 7.64
C LEU A 110 9.01 2.95 6.57
N VAL A 111 9.02 1.63 6.43
CA VAL A 111 8.19 0.92 5.46
C VAL A 111 7.05 0.17 6.16
N VAL A 112 5.82 0.61 5.89
CA VAL A 112 4.58 0.00 6.40
C VAL A 112 3.86 -0.68 5.23
N ILE A 113 3.59 -1.97 5.35
CA ILE A 113 2.86 -2.75 4.33
C ILE A 113 1.58 -3.32 4.92
N ASP A 114 0.46 -2.92 4.34
CA ASP A 114 -0.85 -3.51 4.58
C ASP A 114 -1.11 -4.57 3.50
N PRO A 115 -1.08 -5.88 3.84
CA PRO A 115 -1.16 -6.95 2.85
C PRO A 115 -2.61 -7.26 2.46
N VAL A 116 -3.31 -6.26 1.94
CA VAL A 116 -4.73 -6.30 1.59
C VAL A 116 -5.02 -7.38 0.55
N MET A 117 -5.54 -8.53 0.98
CA MET A 117 -5.83 -9.67 0.09
C MET A 117 -7.03 -10.50 0.50
N ALA A 118 -7.47 -10.46 1.76
CA ALA A 118 -8.47 -11.38 2.28
C ALA A 118 -9.18 -10.80 3.50
N ASP A 119 -10.38 -11.31 3.79
CA ASP A 119 -11.09 -11.05 5.04
C ASP A 119 -12.09 -12.18 5.31
N ASN A 120 -12.50 -12.37 6.59
CA ASN A 120 -13.48 -13.38 7.01
C ASN A 120 -13.18 -14.80 6.47
N GLY A 121 -11.90 -15.18 6.44
CA GLY A 121 -11.46 -16.51 6.01
C GLY A 121 -11.39 -16.71 4.48
N SER A 122 -11.59 -15.68 3.68
CA SER A 122 -11.65 -15.80 2.22
C SER A 122 -10.86 -14.70 1.51
N TYR A 123 -10.23 -15.05 0.39
CA TYR A 123 -9.63 -14.06 -0.50
C TYR A 123 -10.67 -13.11 -1.09
N TYR A 124 -10.27 -11.86 -1.31
CA TYR A 124 -11.07 -10.93 -2.10
C TYR A 124 -11.19 -11.38 -3.55
N SER A 125 -12.22 -10.86 -4.23
CA SER A 125 -12.43 -11.15 -5.66
C SER A 125 -11.17 -10.91 -6.47
N LYS A 126 -10.79 -11.89 -7.33
CA LYS A 126 -9.60 -11.89 -8.19
C LYS A 126 -8.24 -12.02 -7.48
N ILE A 127 -8.24 -12.23 -6.17
CA ILE A 127 -7.03 -12.53 -5.39
C ILE A 127 -6.95 -14.03 -5.14
N ASP A 128 -5.73 -14.57 -5.15
CA ASP A 128 -5.45 -16.00 -4.93
C ASP A 128 -4.12 -16.23 -4.19
N ASP A 129 -3.71 -17.50 -4.05
CA ASP A 129 -2.48 -17.91 -3.37
C ASP A 129 -1.21 -17.29 -3.98
N ARG A 130 -1.22 -16.91 -5.27
CA ARG A 130 -0.08 -16.24 -5.91
C ARG A 130 0.15 -14.87 -5.30
N MET A 131 -0.94 -14.16 -4.94
CA MET A 131 -0.84 -12.88 -4.26
C MET A 131 -0.31 -13.04 -2.83
N CYS A 132 -0.79 -14.06 -2.08
CA CYS A 132 -0.26 -14.37 -0.76
C CYS A 132 1.25 -14.66 -0.82
N ALA A 133 1.69 -15.46 -1.80
CA ALA A 133 3.12 -15.75 -2.02
C ALA A 133 3.92 -14.49 -2.39
N ALA A 134 3.33 -13.56 -3.15
CA ALA A 134 3.96 -12.29 -3.49
C ALA A 134 4.11 -11.39 -2.25
N PHE A 135 3.08 -11.27 -1.41
CA PHE A 135 3.17 -10.54 -0.14
C PHE A 135 4.20 -11.16 0.80
N ARG A 136 4.24 -12.50 0.97
CA ARG A 136 5.26 -13.14 1.82
C ARG A 136 6.69 -12.73 1.44
N ARG A 137 6.99 -12.60 0.13
CA ARG A 137 8.29 -12.09 -0.33
C ARG A 137 8.49 -10.62 -0.02
N LEU A 138 7.43 -9.83 -0.19
CA LEU A 138 7.45 -8.38 0.03
C LEU A 138 7.61 -8.01 1.51
N LEU A 139 7.07 -8.81 2.44
CA LEU A 139 7.14 -8.54 3.88
C LEU A 139 8.57 -8.45 4.42
N SER A 140 9.55 -9.07 3.77
CA SER A 140 10.97 -8.91 4.15
C SER A 140 11.49 -7.47 3.99
N ARG A 141 10.73 -6.61 3.30
CA ARG A 141 11.06 -5.19 3.07
C ARG A 141 10.32 -4.26 4.03
N ALA A 142 9.43 -4.79 4.88
CA ALA A 142 8.61 -4.01 5.80
C ALA A 142 9.25 -3.92 7.19
N ASP A 143 9.16 -2.74 7.80
CA ASP A 143 9.41 -2.54 9.23
C ASP A 143 8.15 -2.83 10.06
N VAL A 144 6.99 -2.56 9.47
CA VAL A 144 5.67 -2.80 10.08
C VAL A 144 4.73 -3.41 9.05
N ILE A 145 3.94 -4.38 9.50
CA ILE A 145 2.84 -4.97 8.73
C ILE A 145 1.53 -4.83 9.49
N THR A 146 0.41 -4.64 8.78
CA THR A 146 -0.91 -4.42 9.37
C THR A 146 -1.97 -5.42 8.88
N PRO A 147 -1.69 -6.74 8.91
CA PRO A 147 -2.65 -7.73 8.44
C PRO A 147 -3.87 -7.80 9.36
N ASN A 148 -5.06 -8.02 8.80
CA ASN A 148 -6.17 -8.55 9.58
C ASN A 148 -5.91 -10.03 9.94
N VAL A 149 -6.80 -10.63 10.75
CA VAL A 149 -6.60 -12.01 11.24
C VAL A 149 -6.56 -13.04 10.11
N THR A 150 -7.38 -12.87 9.09
CA THR A 150 -7.40 -13.77 7.91
C THR A 150 -6.07 -13.68 7.16
N GLU A 151 -5.60 -12.49 6.91
CA GLU A 151 -4.33 -12.22 6.23
C GLU A 151 -3.14 -12.74 7.04
N ALA A 152 -3.15 -12.53 8.37
CA ALA A 152 -2.13 -13.05 9.26
C ALA A 152 -2.06 -14.58 9.22
N ALA A 153 -3.21 -15.27 9.25
CA ALA A 153 -3.29 -16.72 9.14
C ALA A 153 -2.74 -17.21 7.79
N LEU A 154 -3.18 -16.58 6.69
CA LEU A 154 -2.70 -16.89 5.34
C LEU A 154 -1.18 -16.69 5.21
N LEU A 155 -0.65 -15.56 5.68
CA LEU A 155 0.77 -15.25 5.63
C LEU A 155 1.61 -16.23 6.48
N ALA A 156 1.10 -16.65 7.63
CA ALA A 156 1.75 -17.64 8.51
C ALA A 156 1.58 -19.08 8.01
N GLY A 157 0.69 -19.34 7.05
CA GLY A 157 0.35 -20.71 6.62
C GLY A 157 -0.44 -21.48 7.67
N LEU A 158 -1.23 -20.78 8.49
CA LEU A 158 -2.07 -21.35 9.54
C LEU A 158 -3.53 -21.38 9.09
N PRO A 159 -4.36 -22.29 9.61
CA PRO A 159 -5.79 -22.27 9.37
C PRO A 159 -6.43 -21.01 9.98
N TYR A 160 -7.40 -20.44 9.30
CA TYR A 160 -8.25 -19.38 9.87
C TYR A 160 -9.32 -20.01 10.75
N GLU A 161 -9.42 -19.57 12.01
CA GLU A 161 -10.44 -20.01 12.96
C GLU A 161 -11.37 -18.83 13.31
N PRO A 162 -12.64 -18.84 12.87
CA PRO A 162 -13.59 -17.78 13.19
C PRO A 162 -13.86 -17.72 14.71
N GLY A 163 -13.89 -16.50 15.27
CA GLY A 163 -14.34 -16.26 16.64
C GLY A 163 -13.31 -16.50 17.76
N THR A 164 -12.05 -16.78 17.45
CA THR A 164 -10.99 -16.97 18.47
C THR A 164 -10.29 -15.65 18.87
N HIS A 165 -10.79 -14.52 18.37
CA HIS A 165 -10.12 -13.22 18.50
C HIS A 165 -10.97 -12.28 19.37
N SER A 166 -10.99 -12.53 20.66
CA SER A 166 -11.51 -11.59 21.67
C SER A 166 -10.38 -10.89 22.41
#